data_7ef5c908fd65c2b7c60b71595ca37b72
#
_entry.id   7ef5c908fd65c2b7c60b71595ca37b72
#
_cell.length_a   1.000
_cell.length_b   1.000
_cell.length_c   1.000
_cell.angle_alpha   90.00
_cell.angle_beta   90.00
_cell.angle_gamma   90.00
#
_symmetry.space_group_name_H-M   'P 1'
#
loop_
_entity.id
_entity.type
_entity.pdbx_description
1 polymer ?
#
loop_
_entity_poly.entity_id
_entity_poly.type
_entity_poly.pdbx_seq_one_letter_code
_entity_poly.pdbx_strand_id
1 'polypeptide(L)'
;MKKILALIMAIMMMVGMVSVSTAETEDEIYIGILAPVASHGWVAGVAYYAQQTADESGVKYTMLTAENAEEMSSGIEQFISMGVDAIVIWPQFTGVATAAEKALDAGIIIYNFDMLIEVSEEYADHENLYVLTGDNYGMGVEGAKYIVEKIGTEGTVLIMDVPTSGNVAADRKAGFEDTVAEIAPDLNLVTIATAFVAADAQADMADALTANETIDAVFSMDDESSIGALQAIVEAGRTDIKAITGGGGCQKYFGMMNEEAYEGIAISSATYSPTMISTCIENCIKVLQGEEIENLIVDPTVIVDAENVAEFLDENSPY
;
A
#
# COMPACT_ATOMS: atom_id res chain seq x y z
N MET A 1 -39.30 -41.57 -60.34
CA MET A 1 -38.08 -41.97 -59.63
C MET A 1 -36.98 -40.92 -59.64
N LYS A 2 -36.66 -40.25 -60.75
CA LYS A 2 -35.59 -39.20 -60.78
C LYS A 2 -35.88 -37.98 -59.96
N LYS A 3 -37.17 -37.55 -59.75
CA LYS A 3 -37.52 -36.38 -58.94
C LYS A 3 -37.52 -36.65 -57.42
N ILE A 4 -37.71 -37.90 -56.98
CA ILE A 4 -37.65 -38.27 -55.59
C ILE A 4 -36.22 -38.41 -55.11
N LEU A 5 -35.29 -38.84 -55.99
CA LEU A 5 -33.86 -38.95 -55.68
C LEU A 5 -33.21 -37.56 -55.49
N ALA A 6 -33.68 -36.54 -56.25
CA ALA A 6 -33.16 -35.16 -56.12
C ALA A 6 -33.65 -34.50 -54.81
N LEU A 7 -34.84 -34.84 -54.31
CA LEU A 7 -35.37 -34.31 -53.03
C LEU A 7 -34.66 -34.89 -51.81
N ILE A 8 -34.28 -36.19 -51.90
CA ILE A 8 -33.52 -36.87 -50.80
C ILE A 8 -32.11 -36.32 -50.74
N MET A 9 -31.46 -36.03 -51.88
CA MET A 9 -30.13 -35.44 -51.91
C MET A 9 -30.11 -33.96 -51.42
N ALA A 10 -31.19 -33.20 -51.64
CA ALA A 10 -31.32 -31.85 -51.10
C ALA A 10 -31.58 -31.80 -49.60
N ILE A 11 -32.25 -32.81 -49.04
CA ILE A 11 -32.47 -32.93 -47.59
C ILE A 11 -31.21 -33.43 -46.89
N MET A 12 -30.37 -34.26 -47.53
CA MET A 12 -29.08 -34.70 -46.94
C MET A 12 -28.00 -33.62 -46.95
N MET A 13 -28.11 -32.56 -47.77
CA MET A 13 -27.18 -31.40 -47.72
C MET A 13 -27.57 -30.32 -46.72
N MET A 14 -28.75 -30.38 -46.10
CA MET A 14 -29.19 -29.40 -45.12
C MET A 14 -28.94 -29.87 -43.64
N VAL A 15 -28.43 -31.07 -43.44
CA VAL A 15 -28.12 -31.60 -42.08
C VAL A 15 -26.64 -31.47 -41.72
N GLY A 16 -25.81 -30.86 -42.56
CA GLY A 16 -24.35 -30.84 -42.47
C GLY A 16 -23.71 -29.55 -41.95
N MET A 17 -24.45 -28.57 -41.44
CA MET A 17 -23.85 -27.40 -40.80
C MET A 17 -24.50 -27.13 -39.45
N VAL A 18 -24.40 -28.08 -38.52
CA VAL A 18 -24.34 -27.73 -37.12
C VAL A 18 -22.92 -27.20 -36.93
N SER A 19 -22.75 -25.89 -37.01
CA SER A 19 -21.59 -25.24 -36.41
C SER A 19 -21.68 -25.55 -34.94
N VAL A 20 -20.90 -26.52 -34.49
CA VAL A 20 -20.52 -26.64 -33.08
C VAL A 20 -19.68 -25.37 -32.86
N SER A 21 -20.34 -24.29 -32.43
CA SER A 21 -19.67 -23.24 -31.72
C SER A 21 -19.19 -23.94 -30.45
N THR A 22 -17.93 -24.36 -30.46
CA THR A 22 -17.20 -24.48 -29.20
C THR A 22 -17.21 -23.06 -28.67
N ALA A 23 -18.13 -22.77 -27.73
CA ALA A 23 -17.86 -21.71 -26.80
C ALA A 23 -16.49 -22.08 -26.22
N GLU A 24 -15.45 -21.37 -26.60
CA GLU A 24 -14.27 -21.27 -25.78
C GLU A 24 -14.82 -20.83 -24.43
N THR A 25 -14.82 -21.73 -23.46
CA THR A 25 -14.94 -21.32 -22.06
C THR A 25 -13.71 -20.46 -21.87
N GLU A 26 -13.89 -19.14 -21.82
CA GLU A 26 -12.86 -18.26 -21.30
C GLU A 26 -12.46 -18.95 -19.99
N ASP A 27 -11.19 -19.35 -19.89
CA ASP A 27 -10.70 -19.97 -18.66
C ASP A 27 -10.94 -18.96 -17.54
N GLU A 28 -11.66 -19.40 -16.51
CA GLU A 28 -12.05 -18.54 -15.39
C GLU A 28 -10.78 -18.02 -14.71
N ILE A 29 -10.52 -16.73 -14.75
CA ILE A 29 -9.38 -16.10 -14.09
C ILE A 29 -9.39 -16.46 -12.60
N TYR A 30 -8.26 -17.02 -12.12
CA TYR A 30 -8.10 -17.42 -10.73
C TYR A 30 -6.90 -16.73 -10.08
N ILE A 31 -7.14 -15.87 -9.09
CA ILE A 31 -6.12 -15.06 -8.42
C ILE A 31 -5.89 -15.56 -7.00
N GLY A 32 -4.62 -15.73 -6.62
CA GLY A 32 -4.18 -15.85 -5.23
C GLY A 32 -3.92 -14.47 -4.64
N ILE A 33 -4.40 -14.18 -3.43
CA ILE A 33 -4.10 -12.96 -2.69
C ILE A 33 -3.38 -13.38 -1.40
N LEU A 34 -2.17 -12.84 -1.17
CA LEU A 34 -1.35 -13.18 -0.01
C LEU A 34 -0.93 -11.91 0.73
N ALA A 35 -1.38 -11.79 1.96
CA ALA A 35 -1.13 -10.63 2.81
C ALA A 35 -0.63 -11.06 4.20
N PRO A 36 0.03 -10.18 4.96
CA PRO A 36 0.31 -10.44 6.37
C PRO A 36 -0.97 -10.46 7.20
N VAL A 37 -0.91 -11.10 8.37
CA VAL A 37 -1.97 -10.98 9.38
C VAL A 37 -2.03 -9.53 9.87
N ALA A 38 -3.24 -8.98 9.99
CA ALA A 38 -3.44 -7.59 10.37
C ALA A 38 -2.86 -7.30 11.76
N SER A 39 -1.85 -6.42 11.82
CA SER A 39 -1.16 -5.99 13.05
C SER A 39 -1.54 -4.58 13.49
N HIS A 40 -2.06 -3.75 12.58
CA HIS A 40 -2.54 -2.37 12.81
C HIS A 40 -3.60 -2.00 11.76
N GLY A 41 -4.17 -0.80 11.87
CA GLY A 41 -5.32 -0.37 11.08
C GLY A 41 -5.08 -0.36 9.57
N TRP A 42 -3.93 0.15 9.12
CA TRP A 42 -3.59 0.20 7.70
C TRP A 42 -3.56 -1.21 7.07
N VAL A 43 -2.96 -2.20 7.75
CA VAL A 43 -2.93 -3.60 7.30
C VAL A 43 -4.34 -4.19 7.20
N ALA A 44 -5.20 -3.89 8.18
CA ALA A 44 -6.61 -4.30 8.16
C ALA A 44 -7.35 -3.64 6.99
N GLY A 45 -7.06 -2.38 6.69
CA GLY A 45 -7.58 -1.67 5.52
C GLY A 45 -7.18 -2.33 4.20
N VAL A 46 -5.92 -2.71 4.04
CA VAL A 46 -5.44 -3.45 2.86
C VAL A 46 -6.21 -4.75 2.68
N ALA A 47 -6.36 -5.54 3.74
CA ALA A 47 -7.10 -6.81 3.69
C ALA A 47 -8.58 -6.60 3.31
N TYR A 48 -9.21 -5.57 3.86
CA TYR A 48 -10.60 -5.20 3.55
C TYR A 48 -10.77 -4.84 2.07
N TYR A 49 -9.95 -3.92 1.54
CA TYR A 49 -10.04 -3.50 0.15
C TYR A 49 -9.64 -4.60 -0.82
N ALA A 50 -8.68 -5.46 -0.46
CA ALA A 50 -8.33 -6.62 -1.27
C ALA A 50 -9.52 -7.57 -1.44
N GLN A 51 -10.22 -7.89 -0.35
CA GLN A 51 -11.39 -8.74 -0.40
C GLN A 51 -12.55 -8.08 -1.15
N GLN A 52 -12.85 -6.81 -0.85
CA GLN A 52 -13.91 -6.06 -1.52
C GLN A 52 -13.70 -6.04 -3.03
N THR A 53 -12.50 -5.67 -3.49
CA THR A 53 -12.20 -5.57 -4.92
C THR A 53 -12.28 -6.93 -5.61
N ALA A 54 -11.79 -7.99 -4.97
CA ALA A 54 -11.89 -9.34 -5.51
C ALA A 54 -13.35 -9.80 -5.63
N ASP A 55 -14.19 -9.53 -4.61
CA ASP A 55 -15.62 -9.84 -4.64
C ASP A 55 -16.35 -9.07 -5.75
N GLU A 56 -16.04 -7.78 -5.92
CA GLU A 56 -16.67 -6.90 -6.93
C GLU A 56 -16.21 -7.23 -8.35
N SER A 57 -14.98 -7.72 -8.53
CA SER A 57 -14.45 -8.09 -9.84
C SER A 57 -15.10 -9.32 -10.46
N GLY A 58 -15.71 -10.18 -9.64
CA GLY A 58 -16.34 -11.42 -10.06
C GLY A 58 -15.37 -12.52 -10.51
N VAL A 59 -14.04 -12.33 -10.37
CA VAL A 59 -13.05 -13.37 -10.65
C VAL A 59 -13.00 -14.39 -9.50
N LYS A 60 -12.56 -15.60 -9.80
CA LYS A 60 -12.27 -16.57 -8.76
C LYS A 60 -11.01 -16.16 -8.00
N TYR A 61 -11.06 -16.20 -6.67
CA TYR A 61 -9.89 -15.91 -5.87
C TYR A 61 -9.79 -16.79 -4.62
N THR A 62 -8.59 -16.85 -4.06
CA THR A 62 -8.33 -17.38 -2.72
C THR A 62 -7.42 -16.42 -1.99
N MET A 63 -7.82 -16.01 -0.80
CA MET A 63 -7.01 -15.15 0.07
C MET A 63 -6.38 -15.98 1.19
N LEU A 64 -5.07 -15.83 1.38
CA LEU A 64 -4.30 -16.41 2.47
C LEU A 64 -3.60 -15.30 3.26
N THR A 65 -3.34 -15.55 4.53
CA THR A 65 -2.56 -14.67 5.39
C THR A 65 -1.35 -15.41 5.97
N ALA A 66 -0.29 -14.65 6.30
CA ALA A 66 0.95 -15.18 6.86
C ALA A 66 1.42 -14.33 8.04
N GLU A 67 2.00 -14.95 9.07
CA GLU A 67 2.58 -14.28 10.23
C GLU A 67 4.10 -14.11 10.12
N ASN A 68 4.73 -14.79 9.14
CA ASN A 68 6.18 -14.81 8.95
C ASN A 68 6.56 -15.22 7.53
N ALA A 69 7.85 -15.13 7.19
CA ALA A 69 8.39 -15.44 5.87
C ALA A 69 8.19 -16.92 5.44
N GLU A 70 8.23 -17.86 6.40
CA GLU A 70 8.03 -19.29 6.10
C GLU A 70 6.58 -19.57 5.67
N GLU A 71 5.62 -19.00 6.40
CA GLU A 71 4.20 -19.12 6.05
C GLU A 71 3.89 -18.40 4.74
N MET A 72 4.48 -17.22 4.50
CA MET A 72 4.32 -16.50 3.24
C MET A 72 4.88 -17.30 2.05
N SER A 73 6.08 -17.85 2.19
CA SER A 73 6.65 -18.74 1.18
C SER A 73 5.80 -20.00 0.94
N SER A 74 5.27 -20.58 2.01
CA SER A 74 4.34 -21.73 1.92
C SER A 74 3.02 -21.34 1.24
N GLY A 75 2.52 -20.13 1.46
CA GLY A 75 1.33 -19.60 0.77
C GLY A 75 1.55 -19.48 -0.74
N ILE A 76 2.70 -18.97 -1.18
CA ILE A 76 3.08 -18.93 -2.59
C ILE A 76 3.12 -20.34 -3.18
N GLU A 77 3.78 -21.31 -2.52
CA GLU A 77 3.85 -22.70 -2.99
C GLU A 77 2.46 -23.37 -3.03
N GLN A 78 1.57 -23.02 -2.11
CA GLN A 78 0.19 -23.47 -2.14
C GLN A 78 -0.55 -22.91 -3.36
N PHE A 79 -0.39 -21.63 -3.70
CA PHE A 79 -0.99 -21.04 -4.89
C PHE A 79 -0.46 -21.66 -6.19
N ILE A 80 0.84 -21.94 -6.27
CA ILE A 80 1.40 -22.72 -7.39
C ILE A 80 0.69 -24.07 -7.53
N SER A 81 0.51 -24.77 -6.41
CA SER A 81 -0.16 -26.09 -6.38
C SER A 81 -1.65 -26.03 -6.73
N MET A 82 -2.32 -24.90 -6.45
CA MET A 82 -3.72 -24.65 -6.78
C MET A 82 -3.92 -24.26 -8.25
N GLY A 83 -2.84 -23.92 -8.95
CA GLY A 83 -2.87 -23.51 -10.35
C GLY A 83 -3.56 -22.17 -10.53
N VAL A 84 -3.22 -21.17 -9.71
CA VAL A 84 -3.68 -19.78 -9.90
C VAL A 84 -2.97 -19.18 -11.12
N ASP A 85 -3.61 -18.24 -11.80
CA ASP A 85 -3.03 -17.53 -12.93
C ASP A 85 -2.10 -16.40 -12.46
N ALA A 86 -2.41 -15.83 -11.31
CA ALA A 86 -1.61 -14.75 -10.71
C ALA A 86 -1.66 -14.77 -9.18
N ILE A 87 -0.65 -14.15 -8.57
CA ILE A 87 -0.56 -13.92 -7.13
C ILE A 87 -0.37 -12.42 -6.90
N VAL A 88 -1.35 -11.79 -6.24
CA VAL A 88 -1.21 -10.45 -5.66
C VAL A 88 -0.66 -10.63 -4.25
N ILE A 89 0.56 -10.13 -4.00
CA ILE A 89 1.28 -10.38 -2.75
C ILE A 89 1.78 -9.09 -2.10
N TRP A 90 1.56 -8.97 -0.80
CA TRP A 90 2.24 -8.01 0.05
C TRP A 90 3.32 -8.71 0.89
N PRO A 91 4.61 -8.66 0.46
CA PRO A 91 5.69 -9.42 1.07
C PRO A 91 6.31 -8.69 2.26
N GLN A 92 5.57 -8.54 3.36
CA GLN A 92 6.05 -7.83 4.57
C GLN A 92 7.32 -8.45 5.19
N PHE A 93 7.68 -9.68 4.80
CA PHE A 93 8.81 -10.41 5.38
C PHE A 93 9.90 -10.64 4.33
N THR A 94 11.17 -10.43 4.72
CA THR A 94 12.32 -10.81 3.89
C THR A 94 12.43 -12.33 3.75
N GLY A 95 13.02 -12.81 2.64
CA GLY A 95 13.28 -14.25 2.44
C GLY A 95 12.22 -14.99 1.63
N VAL A 96 11.25 -14.31 1.02
CA VAL A 96 10.21 -14.91 0.17
C VAL A 96 10.62 -15.03 -1.31
N ALA A 97 11.76 -14.44 -1.70
CA ALA A 97 12.23 -14.34 -3.08
C ALA A 97 12.25 -15.70 -3.81
N THR A 98 12.84 -16.74 -3.20
CA THR A 98 12.93 -18.07 -3.84
C THR A 98 11.55 -18.68 -4.14
N ALA A 99 10.53 -18.43 -3.31
CA ALA A 99 9.18 -18.92 -3.59
C ALA A 99 8.52 -18.11 -4.71
N ALA A 100 8.74 -16.80 -4.75
CA ALA A 100 8.27 -15.93 -5.82
C ALA A 100 8.92 -16.30 -7.17
N GLU A 101 10.23 -16.52 -7.21
CA GLU A 101 10.96 -16.98 -8.40
C GLU A 101 10.41 -18.30 -8.95
N LYS A 102 10.08 -19.27 -8.08
CA LYS A 102 9.41 -20.52 -8.50
C LYS A 102 8.02 -20.27 -9.12
N ALA A 103 7.27 -19.29 -8.61
CA ALA A 103 5.98 -18.94 -9.19
C ALA A 103 6.14 -18.30 -10.58
N LEU A 104 7.14 -17.42 -10.76
CA LEU A 104 7.50 -16.83 -12.05
C LEU A 104 7.94 -17.92 -13.05
N ASP A 105 8.79 -18.88 -12.63
CA ASP A 105 9.19 -20.04 -13.44
C ASP A 105 8.00 -20.93 -13.86
N ALA A 106 6.95 -20.98 -13.04
CA ALA A 106 5.71 -21.68 -13.36
C ALA A 106 4.79 -20.88 -14.31
N GLY A 107 5.20 -19.69 -14.74
CA GLY A 107 4.42 -18.81 -15.61
C GLY A 107 3.32 -18.02 -14.89
N ILE A 108 3.31 -18.03 -13.56
CA ILE A 108 2.33 -17.30 -12.74
C ILE A 108 2.75 -15.83 -12.67
N ILE A 109 1.79 -14.91 -12.83
CA ILE A 109 2.03 -13.48 -12.66
C ILE A 109 2.18 -13.19 -11.16
N ILE A 110 3.23 -12.47 -10.78
CA ILE A 110 3.40 -11.90 -9.44
C ILE A 110 3.10 -10.41 -9.54
N TYR A 111 2.05 -9.96 -8.85
CA TYR A 111 1.79 -8.55 -8.63
C TYR A 111 2.18 -8.20 -7.20
N ASN A 112 3.38 -7.64 -7.05
CA ASN A 112 3.95 -7.28 -5.76
C ASN A 112 3.41 -5.92 -5.30
N PHE A 113 2.82 -5.89 -4.13
CA PHE A 113 2.24 -4.70 -3.52
C PHE A 113 3.15 -4.16 -2.41
N ASP A 114 3.32 -2.84 -2.36
CA ASP A 114 3.95 -2.05 -1.30
C ASP A 114 5.45 -2.35 -1.12
N MET A 115 5.81 -3.34 -0.31
CA MET A 115 7.20 -3.72 -0.08
C MET A 115 7.72 -4.61 -1.22
N LEU A 116 8.98 -4.39 -1.61
CA LEU A 116 9.57 -5.14 -2.73
C LEU A 116 10.01 -6.54 -2.33
N ILE A 117 9.71 -7.52 -3.17
CA ILE A 117 10.36 -8.84 -3.09
C ILE A 117 11.78 -8.66 -3.65
N GLU A 118 12.79 -8.93 -2.84
CA GLU A 118 14.20 -8.89 -3.26
C GLU A 118 14.55 -10.13 -4.08
N VAL A 119 13.96 -10.25 -5.29
CA VAL A 119 14.32 -11.31 -6.23
C VAL A 119 15.77 -11.19 -6.68
N SER A 120 16.34 -12.30 -7.17
CA SER A 120 17.68 -12.28 -7.75
C SER A 120 17.73 -11.45 -9.03
N GLU A 121 18.93 -10.98 -9.41
CA GLU A 121 19.16 -10.12 -10.59
C GLU A 121 18.57 -10.72 -11.89
N GLU A 122 18.52 -12.05 -11.99
CA GLU A 122 17.93 -12.78 -13.12
C GLU A 122 16.42 -12.52 -13.29
N TYR A 123 15.71 -12.26 -12.19
CA TYR A 123 14.25 -12.06 -12.16
C TYR A 123 13.84 -10.59 -12.02
N ALA A 124 14.78 -9.67 -11.83
CA ALA A 124 14.46 -8.26 -11.57
C ALA A 124 13.61 -7.62 -12.68
N ASP A 125 13.85 -8.01 -13.94
CA ASP A 125 13.11 -7.53 -15.11
C ASP A 125 12.19 -8.62 -15.71
N HIS A 126 11.72 -9.57 -14.90
CA HIS A 126 10.89 -10.66 -15.39
C HIS A 126 9.53 -10.14 -15.88
N GLU A 127 9.09 -10.58 -17.08
CA GLU A 127 7.88 -10.09 -17.75
C GLU A 127 6.58 -10.29 -16.93
N ASN A 128 6.54 -11.30 -16.05
CA ASN A 128 5.41 -11.58 -15.17
C ASN A 128 5.58 -10.99 -13.75
N LEU A 129 6.58 -10.16 -13.51
CA LEU A 129 6.77 -9.45 -12.25
C LEU A 129 6.29 -8.02 -12.38
N TYR A 130 5.23 -7.69 -11.65
CA TYR A 130 4.66 -6.34 -11.56
C TYR A 130 4.79 -5.84 -10.13
N VAL A 131 4.97 -4.54 -9.99
CA VAL A 131 5.14 -3.86 -8.70
C VAL A 131 4.26 -2.63 -8.65
N LEU A 132 3.50 -2.45 -7.58
CA LEU A 132 2.89 -1.19 -7.21
C LEU A 132 3.30 -0.84 -5.78
N THR A 133 3.93 0.29 -5.59
CA THR A 133 4.34 0.83 -4.29
C THR A 133 3.95 2.30 -4.18
N GLY A 134 3.84 2.82 -2.97
CA GLY A 134 3.71 4.27 -2.78
C GLY A 134 5.06 4.96 -2.79
N ASP A 135 5.04 6.28 -2.97
CA ASP A 135 6.23 7.12 -2.98
C ASP A 135 6.73 7.43 -1.56
N ASN A 136 7.39 6.44 -0.93
CA ASN A 136 7.91 6.59 0.42
C ASN A 136 8.94 7.72 0.54
N TYR A 137 9.84 7.87 -0.43
CA TYR A 137 10.80 8.97 -0.43
C TYR A 137 10.10 10.32 -0.60
N GLY A 138 9.14 10.41 -1.52
CA GLY A 138 8.33 11.60 -1.72
C GLY A 138 7.52 12.01 -0.49
N MET A 139 7.01 11.06 0.30
CA MET A 139 6.38 11.37 1.59
C MET A 139 7.33 12.13 2.53
N GLY A 140 8.59 11.71 2.60
CA GLY A 140 9.63 12.43 3.35
C GLY A 140 9.87 13.83 2.82
N VAL A 141 10.01 13.96 1.50
CA VAL A 141 10.19 15.24 0.80
C VAL A 141 9.05 16.22 1.10
N GLU A 142 7.81 15.77 0.91
CA GLU A 142 6.63 16.62 1.12
C GLU A 142 6.43 16.94 2.62
N GLY A 143 6.72 16.00 3.52
CA GLY A 143 6.71 16.23 4.96
C GLY A 143 7.73 17.29 5.39
N ALA A 144 8.96 17.27 4.84
CA ALA A 144 9.98 18.29 5.10
C ALA A 144 9.54 19.68 4.62
N LYS A 145 9.04 19.77 3.39
CA LYS A 145 8.51 21.03 2.83
C LYS A 145 7.38 21.60 3.70
N TYR A 146 6.45 20.73 4.11
CA TYR A 146 5.34 21.14 4.97
C TYR A 146 5.84 21.68 6.32
N ILE A 147 6.73 20.97 7.01
CA ILE A 147 7.29 21.43 8.29
C ILE A 147 8.01 22.76 8.12
N VAL A 148 8.89 22.89 7.12
CA VAL A 148 9.63 24.15 6.87
C VAL A 148 8.69 25.31 6.56
N GLU A 149 7.60 25.08 5.84
CA GLU A 149 6.57 26.10 5.61
C GLU A 149 5.95 26.61 6.92
N LYS A 150 5.69 25.70 7.88
CA LYS A 150 4.99 26.04 9.13
C LYS A 150 5.90 26.61 10.22
N ILE A 151 7.15 26.16 10.32
CA ILE A 151 8.07 26.61 11.41
C ILE A 151 9.26 27.45 10.93
N GLY A 152 9.51 27.54 9.62
CA GLY A 152 10.70 28.18 9.06
C GLY A 152 11.92 27.26 9.02
N THR A 153 13.11 27.87 8.96
CA THR A 153 14.38 27.17 8.71
C THR A 153 15.24 26.96 9.97
N GLU A 154 14.73 27.33 11.14
CA GLU A 154 15.42 27.19 12.43
C GLU A 154 14.47 26.53 13.45
N GLY A 155 15.02 25.80 14.41
CA GLY A 155 14.26 25.11 15.45
C GLY A 155 14.62 23.62 15.58
N THR A 156 13.86 22.89 16.37
CA THR A 156 14.06 21.45 16.61
C THR A 156 12.90 20.65 16.03
N VAL A 157 13.21 19.70 15.15
CA VAL A 157 12.25 18.75 14.61
C VAL A 157 12.53 17.37 15.20
N LEU A 158 11.51 16.78 15.82
CA LEU A 158 11.54 15.39 16.28
C LEU A 158 11.14 14.47 15.13
N ILE A 159 12.00 13.50 14.78
CA ILE A 159 11.72 12.43 13.82
C ILE A 159 11.30 11.18 14.59
N MET A 160 10.08 10.71 14.34
CA MET A 160 9.57 9.44 14.86
C MET A 160 9.86 8.34 13.84
N ASP A 161 11.02 7.69 13.98
CA ASP A 161 11.50 6.63 13.09
C ASP A 161 10.90 5.27 13.46
N VAL A 162 10.64 4.41 12.47
CA VAL A 162 10.12 3.05 12.67
C VAL A 162 11.10 2.03 12.06
N PRO A 163 12.24 1.74 12.72
CA PRO A 163 13.30 0.91 12.14
C PRO A 163 12.87 -0.51 11.78
N THR A 164 11.79 -1.01 12.37
CA THR A 164 11.25 -2.35 12.11
C THR A 164 10.49 -2.47 10.79
N SER A 165 10.18 -1.34 10.12
CA SER A 165 9.48 -1.32 8.83
C SER A 165 10.42 -1.35 7.60
N GLY A 166 11.71 -1.57 7.82
CA GLY A 166 12.69 -1.77 6.76
C GLY A 166 12.81 -0.53 5.84
N ASN A 167 12.75 -0.75 4.54
CA ASN A 167 12.91 0.30 3.53
C ASN A 167 11.80 1.37 3.58
N VAL A 168 10.60 1.04 4.02
CA VAL A 168 9.49 2.01 4.12
C VAL A 168 9.89 3.21 5.00
N ALA A 169 10.33 2.97 6.25
CA ALA A 169 10.78 4.06 7.12
C ALA A 169 12.11 4.66 6.65
N ALA A 170 13.03 3.84 6.14
CA ALA A 170 14.33 4.31 5.67
C ALA A 170 14.18 5.33 4.53
N ASP A 171 13.31 5.06 3.55
CA ASP A 171 13.06 5.96 2.42
C ASP A 171 12.32 7.24 2.85
N ARG A 172 11.30 7.12 3.71
CA ARG A 172 10.60 8.29 4.28
C ARG A 172 11.55 9.20 5.03
N LYS A 173 12.41 8.62 5.86
CA LYS A 173 13.43 9.36 6.62
C LYS A 173 14.47 10.00 5.71
N ALA A 174 14.99 9.27 4.72
CA ALA A 174 15.96 9.79 3.77
C ALA A 174 15.39 10.98 2.98
N GLY A 175 14.17 10.86 2.45
CA GLY A 175 13.49 11.96 1.76
C GLY A 175 13.34 13.20 2.63
N PHE A 176 13.02 13.01 3.92
CA PHE A 176 12.91 14.11 4.88
C PHE A 176 14.29 14.75 5.17
N GLU A 177 15.29 13.96 5.55
CA GLU A 177 16.62 14.46 5.94
C GLU A 177 17.34 15.14 4.76
N ASP A 178 17.29 14.55 3.56
CA ASP A 178 17.89 15.13 2.35
C ASP A 178 17.24 16.46 1.99
N THR A 179 15.90 16.55 2.07
CA THR A 179 15.19 17.78 1.78
C THR A 179 15.48 18.86 2.82
N VAL A 180 15.49 18.52 4.12
CA VAL A 180 15.87 19.46 5.18
C VAL A 180 17.29 19.95 4.99
N ALA A 181 18.23 19.07 4.66
CA ALA A 181 19.63 19.47 4.41
C ALA A 181 19.77 20.47 3.24
N GLU A 182 18.85 20.41 2.25
CA GLU A 182 18.83 21.33 1.13
C GLU A 182 18.17 22.68 1.46
N ILE A 183 16.96 22.65 2.07
CA ILE A 183 16.12 23.86 2.19
C ILE A 183 16.15 24.50 3.58
N ALA A 184 16.58 23.78 4.63
CA ALA A 184 16.59 24.25 6.01
C ALA A 184 17.72 23.61 6.84
N PRO A 185 19.01 23.79 6.43
CA PRO A 185 20.16 23.09 7.05
C PRO A 185 20.43 23.50 8.51
N ASP A 186 19.79 24.56 9.01
CA ASP A 186 19.93 25.03 10.40
C ASP A 186 18.92 24.40 11.35
N LEU A 187 18.01 23.57 10.86
CA LEU A 187 17.11 22.78 11.71
C LEU A 187 17.90 21.70 12.49
N ASN A 188 17.62 21.61 13.79
CA ASN A 188 18.15 20.55 14.64
C ASN A 188 17.24 19.33 14.56
N LEU A 189 17.73 18.21 14.05
CA LEU A 189 16.98 16.95 13.92
C LEU A 189 17.28 16.03 15.11
N VAL A 190 16.24 15.61 15.82
CA VAL A 190 16.29 14.65 16.93
C VAL A 190 15.48 13.42 16.53
N THR A 191 16.08 12.24 16.57
CA THR A 191 15.38 11.00 16.18
C THR A 191 15.07 10.13 17.39
N ILE A 192 13.84 9.62 17.47
CA ILE A 192 13.43 8.55 18.39
C ILE A 192 12.93 7.36 17.59
N ALA A 193 13.03 6.16 18.15
CA ALA A 193 12.42 4.97 17.59
C ALA A 193 11.00 4.81 18.15
N THR A 194 10.07 4.37 17.30
CA THR A 194 8.70 4.04 17.67
C THR A 194 8.17 2.88 16.81
N ALA A 195 6.85 2.66 16.80
CA ALA A 195 6.16 1.69 15.95
C ALA A 195 4.95 2.35 15.28
N PHE A 196 4.43 1.75 14.20
CA PHE A 196 3.17 2.17 13.55
C PHE A 196 1.94 1.80 14.40
N VAL A 197 1.98 2.15 15.68
CA VAL A 197 0.94 1.84 16.68
C VAL A 197 0.74 3.05 17.59
N ALA A 198 -0.46 3.59 17.64
CA ALA A 198 -0.76 4.83 18.38
C ALA A 198 -0.37 4.75 19.87
N ALA A 199 -0.57 3.61 20.54
CA ALA A 199 -0.27 3.47 21.96
C ALA A 199 1.25 3.49 22.24
N ASP A 200 2.05 2.87 21.39
CA ASP A 200 3.51 2.87 21.51
C ASP A 200 4.05 4.27 21.20
N ALA A 201 3.58 4.89 20.12
CA ALA A 201 3.94 6.24 19.73
C ALA A 201 3.58 7.29 20.80
N GLN A 202 2.46 7.12 21.51
CA GLN A 202 2.08 8.00 22.63
C GLN A 202 3.09 7.89 23.77
N ALA A 203 3.51 6.68 24.13
CA ALA A 203 4.50 6.46 25.19
C ALA A 203 5.88 7.02 24.80
N ASP A 204 6.35 6.73 23.57
CA ASP A 204 7.64 7.20 23.06
C ASP A 204 7.68 8.72 22.94
N MET A 205 6.58 9.33 22.50
CA MET A 205 6.44 10.79 22.43
C MET A 205 6.44 11.43 23.82
N ALA A 206 5.77 10.84 24.81
CA ALA A 206 5.77 11.35 26.20
C ALA A 206 7.20 11.35 26.79
N ASP A 207 7.98 10.33 26.51
CA ASP A 207 9.41 10.24 26.90
C ASP A 207 10.24 11.32 26.17
N ALA A 208 10.01 11.51 24.86
CA ALA A 208 10.68 12.53 24.07
C ALA A 208 10.36 13.94 24.56
N LEU A 209 9.10 14.24 24.92
CA LEU A 209 8.69 15.52 25.50
C LEU A 209 9.36 15.80 26.84
N THR A 210 9.63 14.76 27.62
CA THR A 210 10.36 14.88 28.90
C THR A 210 11.87 15.12 28.68
N ALA A 211 12.43 14.50 27.65
CA ALA A 211 13.87 14.62 27.34
C ALA A 211 14.25 15.92 26.62
N ASN A 212 13.30 16.55 25.92
CA ASN A 212 13.54 17.73 25.11
C ASN A 212 12.70 18.91 25.61
N GLU A 213 13.38 19.97 26.04
CA GLU A 213 12.75 21.19 26.57
C GLU A 213 11.90 21.89 25.49
N THR A 214 12.36 21.87 24.25
CA THR A 214 11.68 22.50 23.09
C THR A 214 11.69 21.54 21.90
N ILE A 215 10.52 21.39 21.27
CA ILE A 215 10.30 20.71 19.99
C ILE A 215 9.38 21.62 19.19
N ASP A 216 9.82 22.10 18.02
CA ASP A 216 9.04 23.01 17.18
C ASP A 216 8.11 22.26 16.23
N ALA A 217 8.52 21.08 15.75
CA ALA A 217 7.68 20.22 14.92
C ALA A 217 8.01 18.72 15.11
N VAL A 218 7.11 17.88 14.65
CA VAL A 218 7.26 16.41 14.64
C VAL A 218 7.11 15.92 13.21
N PHE A 219 8.15 15.26 12.70
CA PHE A 219 8.04 14.43 11.51
C PHE A 219 7.69 13.01 11.95
N SER A 220 6.41 12.69 11.87
CA SER A 220 5.91 11.33 12.04
C SER A 220 5.66 10.72 10.67
N MET A 221 5.93 9.43 10.54
CA MET A 221 5.95 8.74 9.25
C MET A 221 4.61 8.10 8.89
N ASP A 222 3.66 8.06 9.84
CA ASP A 222 2.32 7.52 9.62
C ASP A 222 1.28 8.18 10.51
N ASP A 223 0.00 8.00 10.17
CA ASP A 223 -1.12 8.63 10.85
C ASP A 223 -1.39 8.02 12.24
N GLU A 224 -1.18 6.70 12.42
CA GLU A 224 -1.43 6.06 13.71
C GLU A 224 -0.42 6.51 14.76
N SER A 225 0.87 6.61 14.42
CA SER A 225 1.89 7.19 15.30
C SER A 225 1.60 8.66 15.59
N SER A 226 1.13 9.42 14.59
CA SER A 226 0.77 10.83 14.74
C SER A 226 -0.40 11.04 15.69
N ILE A 227 -1.40 10.15 15.66
CA ILE A 227 -2.51 10.15 16.65
C ILE A 227 -1.95 9.98 18.06
N GLY A 228 -1.05 9.02 18.28
CA GLY A 228 -0.40 8.81 19.58
C GLY A 228 0.42 10.02 20.03
N ALA A 229 1.22 10.57 19.13
CA ALA A 229 2.05 11.74 19.40
C ALA A 229 1.19 12.98 19.78
N LEU A 230 0.11 13.26 19.04
CA LEU A 230 -0.81 14.36 19.36
C LEU A 230 -1.46 14.18 20.73
N GLN A 231 -1.85 12.98 21.10
CA GLN A 231 -2.40 12.70 22.43
C GLN A 231 -1.38 13.02 23.54
N ALA A 232 -0.12 12.57 23.38
CA ALA A 232 0.94 12.87 24.34
C ALA A 232 1.24 14.37 24.44
N ILE A 233 1.25 15.11 23.34
CA ILE A 233 1.45 16.55 23.30
C ILE A 233 0.38 17.28 24.12
N VAL A 234 -0.90 16.94 23.91
CA VAL A 234 -2.03 17.54 24.63
C VAL A 234 -1.99 17.18 26.11
N GLU A 235 -1.73 15.91 26.47
CA GLU A 235 -1.63 15.43 27.86
C GLU A 235 -0.48 16.13 28.61
N ALA A 236 0.64 16.38 27.94
CA ALA A 236 1.78 17.11 28.51
C ALA A 236 1.55 18.64 28.59
N GLY A 237 0.49 19.15 27.98
CA GLY A 237 0.19 20.59 27.91
C GLY A 237 1.25 21.38 27.14
N ARG A 238 1.93 20.77 26.17
CA ARG A 238 2.98 21.40 25.35
C ARG A 238 2.34 22.31 24.30
N THR A 239 2.91 23.49 24.13
CA THR A 239 2.42 24.52 23.19
C THR A 239 3.50 25.04 22.24
N ASP A 240 4.69 24.50 22.34
CA ASP A 240 5.84 24.82 21.48
C ASP A 240 5.75 24.11 20.11
N ILE A 241 5.16 22.91 20.04
CA ILE A 241 5.00 22.17 18.78
C ILE A 241 3.99 22.86 17.87
N LYS A 242 4.42 23.25 16.67
CA LYS A 242 3.61 24.01 15.69
C LYS A 242 3.15 23.18 14.51
N ALA A 243 3.81 22.06 14.21
CA ALA A 243 3.46 21.20 13.10
C ALA A 243 3.71 19.72 13.43
N ILE A 244 2.89 18.85 12.88
CA ILE A 244 3.09 17.40 12.86
C ILE A 244 2.65 16.86 11.52
N THR A 245 3.48 15.96 10.96
CA THR A 245 3.12 15.20 9.76
C THR A 245 2.56 13.83 10.13
N GLY A 246 1.95 13.17 9.17
CA GLY A 246 1.52 11.78 9.20
C GLY A 246 1.57 11.20 7.79
N GLY A 247 1.05 10.03 7.61
CA GLY A 247 0.94 9.38 6.32
C GLY A 247 0.08 8.13 6.38
N GLY A 248 -0.70 7.90 5.34
CA GLY A 248 -1.56 6.73 5.27
C GLY A 248 -2.97 6.99 4.79
N GLY A 249 -3.59 8.09 5.21
CA GLY A 249 -4.97 8.42 4.87
C GLY A 249 -5.99 7.94 5.91
N CYS A 250 -5.58 7.85 7.19
CA CYS A 250 -6.45 7.42 8.28
C CYS A 250 -7.56 8.43 8.53
N GLN A 251 -8.82 8.01 8.39
CA GLN A 251 -10.00 8.88 8.55
C GLN A 251 -10.08 9.49 9.95
N LYS A 252 -9.67 8.75 10.98
CA LYS A 252 -9.59 9.28 12.33
C LYS A 252 -8.58 10.44 12.44
N TYR A 253 -7.41 10.32 11.81
CA TYR A 253 -6.41 11.37 11.81
C TYR A 253 -6.86 12.58 10.99
N PHE A 254 -7.53 12.36 9.88
CA PHE A 254 -8.16 13.43 9.10
C PHE A 254 -9.18 14.21 9.92
N GLY A 255 -10.00 13.53 10.73
CA GLY A 255 -10.93 14.17 11.65
C GLY A 255 -10.26 15.11 12.65
N MET A 256 -9.04 14.79 13.11
CA MET A 256 -8.29 15.59 14.10
C MET A 256 -7.78 16.92 13.55
N MET A 257 -7.62 17.07 12.23
CA MET A 257 -7.06 18.27 11.59
C MET A 257 -7.85 19.57 11.90
N ASN A 258 -9.14 19.45 12.21
CA ASN A 258 -10.02 20.57 12.51
C ASN A 258 -10.59 20.53 13.94
N GLU A 259 -10.05 19.67 14.83
CA GLU A 259 -10.50 19.59 16.22
C GLU A 259 -9.90 20.71 17.09
N GLU A 260 -10.73 21.33 17.94
CA GLU A 260 -10.33 22.39 18.89
C GLU A 260 -9.19 21.93 19.83
N ALA A 261 -9.11 20.62 20.14
CA ALA A 261 -8.09 20.05 21.01
C ALA A 261 -6.67 20.23 20.48
N TYR A 262 -6.51 20.40 19.17
CA TYR A 262 -5.23 20.55 18.48
C TYR A 262 -5.02 21.94 17.88
N GLU A 263 -5.80 22.94 18.33
CA GLU A 263 -5.67 24.31 17.87
C GLU A 263 -4.23 24.84 18.08
N GLY A 264 -3.64 25.37 17.04
CA GLY A 264 -2.26 25.89 17.03
C GLY A 264 -1.20 24.88 16.57
N ILE A 265 -1.57 23.63 16.26
CA ILE A 265 -0.72 22.64 15.63
C ILE A 265 -1.21 22.43 14.19
N ALA A 266 -0.35 22.71 13.21
CA ALA A 266 -0.62 22.37 11.82
C ALA A 266 -0.45 20.86 11.64
N ILE A 267 -1.54 20.17 11.30
CA ILE A 267 -1.58 18.71 11.13
C ILE A 267 -1.64 18.40 9.64
N SER A 268 -0.80 17.46 9.18
CA SER A 268 -0.87 16.95 7.81
C SER A 268 -0.69 15.45 7.74
N SER A 269 -1.23 14.86 6.67
CA SER A 269 -1.00 13.46 6.29
C SER A 269 -0.54 13.42 4.83
N ALA A 270 0.49 12.65 4.54
CA ALA A 270 0.87 12.32 3.18
C ALA A 270 0.04 11.11 2.70
N THR A 271 -0.56 11.17 1.52
CA THR A 271 -1.38 10.07 1.03
C THR A 271 -0.57 8.81 0.83
N TYR A 272 -1.05 7.70 1.37
CA TYR A 272 -0.52 6.34 1.21
C TYR A 272 -1.66 5.37 1.49
N SER A 273 -2.63 5.34 0.58
CA SER A 273 -3.91 4.68 0.87
C SER A 273 -3.81 3.15 0.82
N PRO A 274 -4.44 2.41 1.76
CA PRO A 274 -4.58 0.96 1.66
C PRO A 274 -5.39 0.53 0.42
N THR A 275 -6.10 1.45 -0.25
CA THR A 275 -6.82 1.17 -1.51
C THR A 275 -5.89 0.88 -2.69
N MET A 276 -4.59 1.17 -2.59
CA MET A 276 -3.60 0.79 -3.62
C MET A 276 -3.64 -0.71 -3.97
N ILE A 277 -4.02 -1.58 -3.02
CA ILE A 277 -4.18 -3.02 -3.29
C ILE A 277 -5.30 -3.30 -4.30
N SER A 278 -6.34 -2.48 -4.33
CA SER A 278 -7.41 -2.58 -5.33
C SER A 278 -6.86 -2.38 -6.74
N THR A 279 -5.99 -1.37 -6.91
CA THR A 279 -5.29 -1.11 -8.17
C THR A 279 -4.41 -2.31 -8.58
N CYS A 280 -3.73 -2.97 -7.62
CA CYS A 280 -2.96 -4.18 -7.92
C CYS A 280 -3.85 -5.30 -8.47
N ILE A 281 -5.00 -5.55 -7.84
CA ILE A 281 -5.94 -6.60 -8.26
C ILE A 281 -6.53 -6.26 -9.63
N GLU A 282 -7.00 -5.04 -9.82
CA GLU A 282 -7.57 -4.59 -11.10
C GLU A 282 -6.55 -4.68 -12.24
N ASN A 283 -5.33 -4.22 -12.02
CA ASN A 283 -4.27 -4.29 -13.01
C ASN A 283 -3.85 -5.73 -13.30
N CYS A 284 -3.79 -6.57 -12.27
CA CYS A 284 -3.53 -8.00 -12.43
C CYS A 284 -4.57 -8.66 -13.35
N ILE A 285 -5.85 -8.33 -13.17
CA ILE A 285 -6.95 -8.81 -14.03
C ILE A 285 -6.78 -8.30 -15.46
N LYS A 286 -6.43 -7.03 -15.67
CA LYS A 286 -6.18 -6.44 -17.00
C LYS A 286 -5.02 -7.14 -17.71
N VAL A 287 -3.92 -7.42 -17.00
CA VAL A 287 -2.78 -8.17 -17.56
C VAL A 287 -3.21 -9.57 -18.00
N LEU A 288 -4.00 -10.28 -17.19
CA LEU A 288 -4.55 -11.59 -17.55
C LEU A 288 -5.51 -11.53 -18.74
N GLN A 289 -6.14 -10.39 -18.99
CA GLN A 289 -6.98 -10.12 -20.16
C GLN A 289 -6.17 -9.67 -21.40
N GLY A 290 -4.84 -9.57 -21.26
CA GLY A 290 -3.93 -9.20 -22.34
C GLY A 290 -3.73 -7.71 -22.53
N GLU A 291 -4.08 -6.88 -21.55
CA GLU A 291 -3.75 -5.45 -21.56
C GLU A 291 -2.29 -5.22 -21.14
N GLU A 292 -1.64 -4.25 -21.76
CA GLU A 292 -0.29 -3.82 -21.42
C GLU A 292 -0.36 -2.85 -20.22
N ILE A 293 0.34 -3.22 -19.12
CA ILE A 293 0.47 -2.41 -17.91
C ILE A 293 1.98 -2.22 -17.63
N GLU A 294 2.36 -1.07 -17.09
CA GLU A 294 3.73 -0.84 -16.65
C GLU A 294 4.10 -1.79 -15.50
N ASN A 295 5.30 -2.39 -15.59
CA ASN A 295 5.76 -3.35 -14.59
C ASN A 295 6.04 -2.72 -13.22
N LEU A 296 6.34 -1.41 -13.18
CA LEU A 296 6.56 -0.65 -11.95
C LEU A 296 5.65 0.58 -11.94
N ILE A 297 4.78 0.65 -10.96
CA ILE A 297 3.94 1.81 -10.67
C ILE A 297 4.31 2.33 -9.28
N VAL A 298 4.66 3.61 -9.20
CA VAL A 298 4.86 4.34 -7.95
C VAL A 298 3.68 5.29 -7.78
N ASP A 299 2.83 5.03 -6.79
CA ASP A 299 1.66 5.86 -6.50
C ASP A 299 2.13 7.17 -5.84
N PRO A 300 1.90 8.34 -6.46
CA PRO A 300 2.43 9.59 -5.95
C PRO A 300 1.75 10.00 -4.66
N THR A 301 2.51 10.61 -3.75
CA THR A 301 1.96 11.18 -2.53
C THR A 301 1.56 12.65 -2.70
N VAL A 302 0.50 13.06 -1.99
CA VAL A 302 0.10 14.45 -1.83
C VAL A 302 -0.16 14.76 -0.37
N ILE A 303 0.08 16.00 0.05
CA ILE A 303 -0.24 16.43 1.41
C ILE A 303 -1.73 16.73 1.55
N VAL A 304 -2.31 16.14 2.58
CA VAL A 304 -3.65 16.44 3.07
C VAL A 304 -3.51 17.19 4.39
N ASP A 305 -4.16 18.34 4.51
CA ASP A 305 -4.20 19.11 5.72
C ASP A 305 -5.58 19.77 5.91
N ALA A 306 -5.73 20.68 6.88
CA ALA A 306 -7.02 21.31 7.18
C ALA A 306 -7.65 22.06 5.99
N GLU A 307 -6.87 22.45 4.97
CA GLU A 307 -7.37 23.19 3.81
C GLU A 307 -8.07 22.30 2.80
N ASN A 308 -7.61 21.05 2.64
CA ASN A 308 -8.12 20.13 1.60
C ASN A 308 -8.70 18.81 2.15
N VAL A 309 -8.61 18.53 3.45
CA VAL A 309 -9.03 17.26 4.06
C VAL A 309 -10.47 16.87 3.73
N ALA A 310 -11.35 17.86 3.50
CA ALA A 310 -12.74 17.58 3.15
C ALA A 310 -12.91 16.79 1.84
N GLU A 311 -11.92 16.82 0.95
CA GLU A 311 -11.91 16.06 -0.31
C GLU A 311 -11.51 14.60 -0.11
N PHE A 312 -10.90 14.26 1.04
CA PHE A 312 -10.35 12.94 1.37
C PHE A 312 -11.14 12.19 2.44
N LEU A 313 -12.20 12.81 3.00
CA LEU A 313 -13.05 12.13 3.96
C LEU A 313 -13.93 11.10 3.28
N ASP A 314 -13.90 9.88 3.79
CA ASP A 314 -14.77 8.77 3.38
C ASP A 314 -15.34 8.06 4.61
N GLU A 315 -16.65 8.23 4.83
CA GLU A 315 -17.36 7.61 5.95
C GLU A 315 -17.42 6.07 5.86
N ASN A 316 -17.14 5.49 4.69
CA ASN A 316 -17.16 4.05 4.46
C ASN A 316 -15.76 3.43 4.57
N SER A 317 -14.70 4.23 4.63
CA SER A 317 -13.35 3.72 4.78
C SER A 317 -13.19 3.02 6.14
N PRO A 318 -12.61 1.81 6.18
CA PRO A 318 -12.30 1.13 7.43
C PRO A 318 -11.03 1.67 8.12
N TYR A 319 -10.30 2.56 7.44
CA TYR A 319 -9.00 3.09 7.90
C TYR A 319 -8.98 4.60 7.98
#